data_b37f0b5832e2752b6e25e1b58b8f85ee
#
_entry.id   b37f0b5832e2752b6e25e1b58b8f85ee
#
_cell.length_a   1.000
_cell.length_b   1.000
_cell.length_c   1.000
_cell.angle_alpha   90.00
_cell.angle_beta   90.00
_cell.angle_gamma   90.00
#
_symmetry.space_group_name_H-M   'P 1'
#
loop_
_entity.id
_entity.type
_entity.pdbx_description
1 polymer ?
#
loop_
_entity_poly.entity_id
_entity_poly.type
_entity_poly.pdbx_seq_one_letter_code
_entity_poly.pdbx_strand_id
1 'polypeptide(L)'
;ARINAMDDFRSGSVQVLVSTDIASRGIDVPETEMVINFSVPNDPLDYVHRIGRTGRAFRSGEAITLQDPSERYALERIESLIGESVEVLDVPEHLIMHETPRNEKQLQARAIDREMKKRDPLYQGAFHERKKKSKKELAKKKSTGKRR
;
A
#
# COMPACT_ATOMS: atom_id res chain seq x y z
N ALA A 1 11.40 -11.16 22.82
CA ALA A 1 11.48 -11.41 21.36
C ALA A 1 11.90 -10.15 20.60
N ARG A 2 11.17 -9.00 20.73
CA ARG A 2 11.44 -7.75 19.97
C ARG A 2 12.83 -7.16 20.27
N ILE A 3 13.20 -7.05 21.55
CA ILE A 3 14.51 -6.50 21.99
C ILE A 3 15.63 -7.37 21.42
N ASN A 4 15.55 -8.69 21.54
CA ASN A 4 16.57 -9.60 21.03
C ASN A 4 16.76 -9.45 19.51
N ALA A 5 15.66 -9.37 18.73
CA ALA A 5 15.75 -9.18 17.28
C ALA A 5 16.45 -7.86 16.91
N MET A 6 16.24 -6.80 17.70
CA MET A 6 16.93 -5.53 17.52
C MET A 6 18.40 -5.60 17.87
N ASP A 7 18.74 -6.31 18.94
CA ASP A 7 20.12 -6.48 19.37
C ASP A 7 20.88 -7.35 18.38
N ASP A 8 20.26 -8.42 17.85
CA ASP A 8 20.82 -9.26 16.79
C ASP A 8 21.07 -8.46 15.50
N PHE A 9 20.14 -7.56 15.15
CA PHE A 9 20.30 -6.67 13.98
C PHE A 9 21.41 -5.64 14.22
N ARG A 10 21.48 -5.01 15.39
CA ARG A 10 22.53 -4.05 15.76
C ARG A 10 23.92 -4.68 15.78
N SER A 11 24.02 -5.91 16.24
CA SER A 11 25.29 -6.63 16.28
C SER A 11 25.74 -7.17 14.92
N GLY A 12 24.87 -7.07 13.89
CA GLY A 12 25.13 -7.65 12.56
C GLY A 12 24.94 -9.17 12.51
N SER A 13 24.41 -9.80 13.57
CA SER A 13 24.12 -11.23 13.59
C SER A 13 22.99 -11.59 12.61
N VAL A 14 22.07 -10.65 12.34
CA VAL A 14 21.08 -10.70 11.28
C VAL A 14 21.24 -9.50 10.36
N GLN A 15 21.17 -9.74 9.05
CA GLN A 15 21.34 -8.71 8.03
C GLN A 15 20.01 -8.02 7.64
N VAL A 16 18.88 -8.66 7.89
CA VAL A 16 17.56 -8.16 7.51
C VAL A 16 16.64 -8.15 8.71
N LEU A 17 16.02 -6.99 8.96
CA LEU A 17 15.00 -6.82 9.99
C LEU A 17 13.66 -6.54 9.34
N VAL A 18 12.68 -7.41 9.55
CA VAL A 18 11.29 -7.18 9.12
C VAL A 18 10.49 -6.60 10.28
N SER A 19 9.89 -5.44 10.08
CA SER A 19 9.18 -4.71 11.13
C SER A 19 7.92 -4.03 10.61
N THR A 20 6.95 -3.80 11.49
CA THR A 20 5.81 -2.91 11.25
C THR A 20 6.08 -1.52 11.83
N ASP A 21 5.33 -0.50 11.40
CA ASP A 21 5.46 0.88 11.92
C ASP A 21 5.30 0.95 13.44
N ILE A 22 4.34 0.20 13.99
CA ILE A 22 4.10 0.15 15.44
C ILE A 22 5.32 -0.46 16.16
N ALA A 23 5.95 -1.46 15.55
CA ALA A 23 7.10 -2.11 16.13
C ALA A 23 8.38 -1.27 16.02
N SER A 24 8.48 -0.36 15.07
CA SER A 24 9.64 0.52 14.87
C SER A 24 9.54 1.84 15.63
N ARG A 25 8.34 2.28 16.03
CA ARG A 25 8.16 3.52 16.80
C ARG A 25 8.76 3.40 18.19
N GLY A 26 9.54 4.41 18.57
CA GLY A 26 10.17 4.46 19.90
C GLY A 26 11.37 3.53 20.10
N ILE A 27 11.87 2.93 19.04
CA ILE A 27 13.13 2.18 19.08
C ILE A 27 14.15 2.94 18.23
N ASP A 28 15.33 3.06 18.78
CA ASP A 28 16.49 3.51 18.04
C ASP A 28 16.94 2.39 17.09
N VAL A 29 16.47 2.43 15.86
CA VAL A 29 16.93 1.54 14.81
C VAL A 29 18.25 2.11 14.30
N PRO A 30 19.33 1.32 14.29
CA PRO A 30 20.60 1.77 13.75
C PRO A 30 20.43 2.17 12.29
N GLU A 31 21.33 3.01 11.81
CA GLU A 31 21.42 3.35 10.39
C GLU A 31 21.53 2.10 9.54
N THR A 32 20.66 2.00 8.54
CA THR A 32 20.65 0.87 7.61
C THR A 32 21.15 1.33 6.25
N GLU A 33 21.77 0.45 5.51
CA GLU A 33 22.21 0.73 4.14
C GLU A 33 21.01 0.88 3.20
N MET A 34 19.95 0.06 3.44
CA MET A 34 18.76 0.02 2.60
C MET A 34 17.48 -0.08 3.43
N VAL A 35 16.43 0.58 2.96
CA VAL A 35 15.06 0.44 3.46
C VAL A 35 14.16 -0.09 2.35
N ILE A 36 13.43 -1.18 2.62
CA ILE A 36 12.44 -1.70 1.68
C ILE A 36 11.04 -1.53 2.28
N ASN A 37 10.23 -0.67 1.67
CA ASN A 37 8.82 -0.55 1.99
C ASN A 37 8.03 -1.58 1.19
N PHE A 38 7.46 -2.58 1.85
CA PHE A 38 6.61 -3.60 1.22
C PHE A 38 5.27 -3.02 0.73
N SER A 39 4.87 -1.87 1.24
CA SER A 39 3.67 -1.14 0.82
C SER A 39 3.87 0.36 1.01
N VAL A 40 3.13 1.16 0.25
CA VAL A 40 3.11 2.60 0.40
C VAL A 40 2.32 2.96 1.67
N PRO A 41 2.90 3.69 2.64
CA PRO A 41 2.16 4.09 3.84
C PRO A 41 1.07 5.12 3.50
N ASN A 42 -0.03 5.07 4.26
CA ASN A 42 -1.12 6.02 4.08
C ASN A 42 -0.76 7.44 4.54
N ASP A 43 0.08 7.56 5.56
CA ASP A 43 0.57 8.85 6.05
C ASP A 43 1.92 9.16 5.39
N PRO A 44 2.03 10.29 4.66
CA PRO A 44 3.29 10.71 4.06
C PRO A 44 4.43 10.88 5.06
N LEU A 45 4.16 11.30 6.29
CA LEU A 45 5.18 11.43 7.33
C LEU A 45 5.76 10.08 7.75
N ASP A 46 4.93 9.02 7.78
CA ASP A 46 5.43 7.67 8.05
C ASP A 46 6.43 7.22 6.98
N TYR A 47 6.21 7.60 5.70
CA TYR A 47 7.17 7.35 4.63
C TYR A 47 8.53 8.01 4.92
N VAL A 48 8.52 9.30 5.24
CA VAL A 48 9.74 10.05 5.57
C VAL A 48 10.46 9.43 6.78
N HIS A 49 9.71 9.01 7.79
CA HIS A 49 10.28 8.33 8.96
C HIS A 49 10.90 6.98 8.63
N ARG A 50 10.33 6.23 7.68
CA ARG A 50 10.87 4.93 7.23
C ARG A 50 12.15 5.13 6.44
N ILE A 51 12.14 5.95 5.38
CA ILE A 51 13.33 6.20 4.57
C ILE A 51 14.43 6.90 5.37
N GLY A 52 14.08 7.71 6.37
CA GLY A 52 15.01 8.33 7.29
C GLY A 52 15.74 7.33 8.23
N ARG A 53 15.60 6.01 8.03
CA ARG A 53 16.46 4.99 8.64
C ARG A 53 17.72 4.72 7.84
N THR A 54 17.79 5.20 6.62
CA THR A 54 18.99 5.15 5.78
C THR A 54 19.45 6.57 5.40
N GLY A 55 20.64 6.70 4.85
CA GLY A 55 21.14 7.99 4.34
C GLY A 55 21.47 9.05 5.40
N ARG A 56 21.90 8.64 6.62
CA ARG A 56 22.29 9.58 7.67
C ARG A 56 23.80 9.82 7.72
N ALA A 57 24.19 10.87 8.42
CA ALA A 57 25.59 11.20 8.74
C ALA A 57 26.50 11.25 7.51
N PHE A 58 26.05 11.91 6.40
CA PHE A 58 26.79 12.05 5.14
C PHE A 58 27.02 10.74 4.36
N ARG A 59 26.32 9.67 4.71
CA ARG A 59 26.30 8.44 3.92
C ARG A 59 25.09 8.43 2.98
N SER A 60 25.32 7.97 1.76
CA SER A 60 24.21 7.67 0.83
C SER A 60 23.45 6.46 1.34
N GLY A 61 22.12 6.50 1.27
CA GLY A 61 21.24 5.38 1.59
C GLY A 61 20.29 5.12 0.45
N GLU A 62 19.78 3.89 0.38
CA GLU A 62 18.85 3.49 -0.65
C GLU A 62 17.49 3.14 -0.03
N ALA A 63 16.42 3.60 -0.66
CA ALA A 63 15.06 3.26 -0.25
C ALA A 63 14.26 2.75 -1.45
N ILE A 64 13.77 1.51 -1.35
CA ILE A 64 12.94 0.89 -2.38
C ILE A 64 11.51 0.77 -1.83
N THR A 65 10.52 1.12 -2.64
CA THR A 65 9.11 0.99 -2.26
C THR A 65 8.38 0.15 -3.29
N LEU A 66 7.80 -0.95 -2.84
CA LEU A 66 6.90 -1.75 -3.68
C LEU A 66 5.53 -1.08 -3.68
N GLN A 67 5.01 -0.81 -4.87
CA GLN A 67 3.74 -0.12 -5.06
C GLN A 67 2.72 -1.02 -5.73
N ASP A 68 1.58 -1.20 -5.09
CA ASP A 68 0.38 -1.74 -5.72
C ASP A 68 -0.35 -0.63 -6.51
N PRO A 69 -1.00 -0.93 -7.66
CA PRO A 69 -1.76 0.07 -8.40
C PRO A 69 -2.80 0.85 -7.58
N SER A 70 -3.36 0.25 -6.53
CA SER A 70 -4.30 0.92 -5.63
C SER A 70 -3.65 1.94 -4.68
N GLU A 71 -2.32 1.89 -4.52
CA GLU A 71 -1.54 2.75 -3.62
C GLU A 71 -0.98 4.01 -4.33
N ARG A 72 -1.19 4.14 -5.64
CA ARG A 72 -0.68 5.27 -6.42
C ARG A 72 -1.00 6.63 -5.79
N TYR A 73 -2.22 6.81 -5.30
CA TYR A 73 -2.65 8.07 -4.68
C TYR A 73 -1.97 8.36 -3.34
N ALA A 74 -1.56 7.31 -2.62
CA ALA A 74 -0.75 7.48 -1.42
C ALA A 74 0.66 7.96 -1.80
N LEU A 75 1.25 7.39 -2.85
CA LEU A 75 2.55 7.82 -3.36
C LEU A 75 2.53 9.28 -3.86
N GLU A 76 1.53 9.69 -4.63
CA GLU A 76 1.38 11.09 -5.07
C GLU A 76 1.33 12.09 -3.90
N ARG A 77 0.74 11.73 -2.77
CA ARG A 77 0.74 12.57 -1.56
C ARG A 77 2.13 12.63 -0.91
N ILE A 78 2.87 11.53 -0.96
CA ILE A 78 4.25 11.46 -0.48
C ILE A 78 5.13 12.36 -1.35
N GLU A 79 5.08 12.22 -2.67
CA GLU A 79 5.81 13.06 -3.62
C GLU A 79 5.50 14.56 -3.42
N SER A 80 4.23 14.89 -3.19
CA SER A 80 3.82 16.27 -2.87
C SER A 80 4.43 16.79 -1.57
N LEU A 81 4.63 15.93 -0.57
CA LEU A 81 5.25 16.30 0.70
C LEU A 81 6.76 16.50 0.57
N ILE A 82 7.45 15.58 -0.11
CA ILE A 82 8.91 15.65 -0.29
C ILE A 82 9.35 16.66 -1.36
N GLY A 83 8.41 17.06 -2.24
CA GLY A 83 8.67 18.02 -3.32
C GLY A 83 9.38 17.43 -4.54
N GLU A 84 9.53 16.11 -4.60
CA GLU A 84 10.23 15.39 -5.67
C GLU A 84 9.43 14.15 -6.07
N SER A 85 9.54 13.76 -7.35
CA SER A 85 8.98 12.50 -7.83
C SER A 85 9.90 11.34 -7.50
N VAL A 86 9.32 10.24 -7.04
CA VAL A 86 10.06 8.99 -6.79
C VAL A 86 10.33 8.31 -8.13
N GLU A 87 11.58 7.91 -8.36
CA GLU A 87 11.95 7.15 -9.55
C GLU A 87 11.20 5.83 -9.61
N VAL A 88 10.64 5.53 -10.78
CA VAL A 88 9.91 4.28 -11.02
C VAL A 88 10.85 3.30 -11.71
N LEU A 89 11.10 2.17 -11.07
CA LEU A 89 11.88 1.08 -11.62
C LEU A 89 10.97 0.00 -12.18
N ASP A 90 11.34 -0.53 -13.33
CA ASP A 90 10.65 -1.69 -13.90
C ASP A 90 10.94 -2.96 -13.10
N VAL A 91 9.95 -3.85 -13.05
CA VAL A 91 10.14 -5.15 -12.43
C VAL A 91 11.17 -5.96 -13.23
N PRO A 92 12.20 -6.52 -12.59
CA PRO A 92 13.22 -7.29 -13.30
C PRO A 92 12.62 -8.43 -14.13
N GLU A 93 13.03 -8.57 -15.40
CA GLU A 93 12.47 -9.53 -16.36
C GLU A 93 12.58 -10.99 -15.91
N HIS A 94 13.57 -11.30 -15.08
CA HIS A 94 13.76 -12.67 -14.58
C HIS A 94 12.74 -13.08 -13.50
N LEU A 95 11.94 -12.15 -13.00
CA LEU A 95 10.90 -12.46 -12.02
C LEU A 95 9.65 -12.99 -12.71
N ILE A 96 9.20 -14.16 -12.28
CA ILE A 96 7.97 -14.75 -12.77
C ILE A 96 6.79 -14.02 -12.14
N MET A 97 6.10 -13.22 -12.95
CA MET A 97 4.87 -12.54 -12.51
C MET A 97 3.69 -13.50 -12.68
N HIS A 98 3.07 -13.88 -11.59
CA HIS A 98 1.82 -14.62 -11.63
C HIS A 98 0.64 -13.68 -11.90
N GLU A 99 -0.36 -14.16 -12.64
CA GLU A 99 -1.59 -13.37 -12.82
C GLU A 99 -2.26 -13.09 -11.48
N THR A 100 -2.57 -11.81 -11.24
CA THR A 100 -3.32 -11.41 -10.05
C THR A 100 -4.68 -12.09 -10.02
N PRO A 101 -5.05 -12.78 -8.93
CA PRO A 101 -6.34 -13.43 -8.78
C PRO A 101 -7.51 -12.46 -8.98
N ARG A 102 -8.63 -12.95 -9.53
CA ARG A 102 -9.81 -12.09 -9.83
C ARG A 102 -10.36 -11.36 -8.62
N ASN A 103 -10.37 -12.00 -7.45
CA ASN A 103 -10.80 -11.39 -6.19
C ASN A 103 -9.89 -10.21 -5.80
N GLU A 104 -8.60 -10.34 -5.97
CA GLU A 104 -7.62 -9.30 -5.68
C GLU A 104 -7.74 -8.14 -6.67
N LYS A 105 -7.84 -8.42 -7.98
CA LYS A 105 -8.14 -7.39 -8.99
C LYS A 105 -9.40 -6.59 -8.65
N GLN A 106 -10.44 -7.25 -8.13
CA GLN A 106 -11.66 -6.58 -7.71
C GLN A 106 -11.46 -5.71 -6.47
N LEU A 107 -10.64 -6.13 -5.52
CA LEU A 107 -10.32 -5.35 -4.32
C LEU A 107 -9.52 -4.09 -4.69
N GLN A 108 -8.50 -4.23 -5.52
CA GLN A 108 -7.69 -3.12 -6.05
C GLN A 108 -8.58 -2.10 -6.79
N ALA A 109 -9.42 -2.58 -7.70
CA ALA A 109 -10.32 -1.71 -8.45
C ALA A 109 -11.30 -0.95 -7.54
N ARG A 110 -11.85 -1.59 -6.49
CA ARG A 110 -12.70 -0.92 -5.50
C ARG A 110 -11.94 0.12 -4.67
N ALA A 111 -10.67 -0.14 -4.36
CA ALA A 111 -9.83 0.80 -3.64
C ALA A 111 -9.58 2.06 -4.49
N ILE A 112 -9.23 1.87 -5.76
CA ILE A 112 -9.04 2.95 -6.74
C ILE A 112 -10.35 3.77 -6.89
N ASP A 113 -11.49 3.11 -7.13
CA ASP A 113 -12.79 3.79 -7.26
C ASP A 113 -13.14 4.61 -6.01
N ARG A 114 -12.82 4.09 -4.82
CA ARG A 114 -13.07 4.81 -3.56
C ARG A 114 -12.24 6.09 -3.47
N GLU A 115 -10.99 6.03 -3.87
CA GLU A 115 -10.10 7.19 -3.84
C GLU A 115 -10.50 8.23 -4.91
N MET A 116 -10.85 7.77 -6.11
CA MET A 116 -11.35 8.66 -7.17
C MET A 116 -12.62 9.38 -6.75
N LYS A 117 -13.58 8.70 -6.08
CA LYS A 117 -14.79 9.33 -5.54
C LYS A 117 -14.53 10.39 -4.48
N LYS A 118 -13.45 10.28 -3.73
CA LYS A 118 -13.06 11.33 -2.77
C LYS A 118 -12.56 12.59 -3.48
N ARG A 119 -11.84 12.40 -4.60
CA ARG A 119 -11.27 13.51 -5.40
C ARG A 119 -12.31 14.17 -6.29
N ASP A 120 -13.16 13.37 -6.90
CA ASP A 120 -14.24 13.83 -7.79
C ASP A 120 -15.59 13.21 -7.35
N PRO A 121 -16.46 13.99 -6.68
CA PRO A 121 -17.78 13.53 -6.26
C PRO A 121 -18.70 13.09 -7.43
N LEU A 122 -18.43 13.54 -8.67
CA LEU A 122 -19.17 13.17 -9.87
C LEU A 122 -18.65 11.88 -10.52
N TYR A 123 -17.52 11.36 -10.07
CA TYR A 123 -16.96 10.12 -10.57
C TYR A 123 -17.89 8.94 -10.34
N GLN A 124 -18.32 8.29 -11.42
CA GLN A 124 -19.28 7.19 -11.35
C GLN A 124 -18.64 5.80 -11.12
N GLY A 125 -17.31 5.73 -11.17
CA GLY A 125 -16.56 4.48 -11.02
C GLY A 125 -16.51 3.67 -12.31
N ALA A 126 -15.42 2.93 -12.51
CA ALA A 126 -15.28 1.95 -13.59
C ALA A 126 -16.04 0.65 -13.27
N PHE A 127 -16.20 0.35 -11.98
CA PHE A 127 -17.01 -0.76 -11.49
C PHE A 127 -18.36 -0.23 -11.03
N HIS A 128 -19.38 -0.41 -11.86
CA HIS A 128 -20.75 -0.19 -11.45
C HIS A 128 -21.05 -1.10 -10.25
N GLU A 129 -21.11 -0.54 -9.05
CA GLU A 129 -21.73 -1.25 -7.95
C GLU A 129 -23.13 -1.64 -8.41
N ARG A 130 -23.41 -2.94 -8.56
CA ARG A 130 -24.78 -3.40 -8.79
C ARG A 130 -25.58 -2.80 -7.66
N LYS A 131 -26.44 -1.82 -7.97
CA LYS A 131 -27.38 -1.23 -7.00
C LYS A 131 -28.00 -2.40 -6.26
N LYS A 132 -27.77 -2.51 -4.96
CA LYS A 132 -28.44 -3.53 -4.13
C LYS A 132 -29.91 -3.35 -4.38
N LYS A 133 -30.53 -4.30 -5.10
CA LYS A 133 -31.98 -4.25 -5.37
C LYS A 133 -32.65 -4.06 -4.04
N SER A 134 -33.44 -3.03 -3.90
CA SER A 134 -34.14 -2.75 -2.65
C SER A 134 -34.97 -3.97 -2.26
N LYS A 135 -35.17 -4.21 -0.96
CA LYS A 135 -36.04 -5.31 -0.50
C LYS A 135 -37.41 -5.29 -1.18
N LYS A 136 -37.91 -4.10 -1.59
CA LYS A 136 -39.18 -3.91 -2.35
C LYS A 136 -39.09 -4.48 -3.78
N GLU A 137 -37.95 -4.34 -4.49
CA GLU A 137 -37.81 -4.90 -5.86
C GLU A 137 -37.66 -6.42 -5.85
N LEU A 138 -36.99 -6.96 -4.81
CA LEU A 138 -36.90 -8.41 -4.61
C LEU A 138 -38.25 -9.05 -4.23
N ALA A 139 -39.06 -8.33 -3.47
CA ALA A 139 -40.42 -8.77 -3.11
C ALA A 139 -41.36 -8.75 -4.33
N LYS A 140 -41.28 -7.75 -5.20
CA LYS A 140 -42.06 -7.67 -6.44
C LYS A 140 -41.75 -8.79 -7.43
N LYS A 141 -40.50 -9.24 -7.55
CA LYS A 141 -40.11 -10.40 -8.38
C LYS A 141 -40.63 -11.71 -7.85
N LYS A 142 -40.75 -11.87 -6.52
CA LYS A 142 -41.33 -13.09 -5.90
C LYS A 142 -42.83 -13.16 -6.07
N SER A 143 -43.56 -12.04 -6.14
CA SER A 143 -45.02 -12.02 -6.32
C SER A 143 -45.44 -12.26 -7.78
N THR A 144 -44.62 -11.87 -8.78
CA THR A 144 -44.92 -12.12 -10.20
C THR A 144 -44.51 -13.53 -10.68
N GLY A 145 -43.61 -14.24 -9.98
CA GLY A 145 -43.21 -15.60 -10.32
C GLY A 145 -44.14 -16.70 -9.80
N LYS A 146 -45.22 -16.37 -9.09
CA LYS A 146 -46.18 -17.35 -8.48
C LYS A 146 -47.52 -17.48 -9.24
N ARG A 147 -47.59 -16.87 -10.44
CA ARG A 147 -48.76 -17.05 -11.35
C ARG A 147 -48.28 -17.67 -12.65
N ARG A 148 -48.02 -18.97 -12.61
CA ARG A 148 -48.09 -19.92 -13.73
C ARG A 148 -48.26 -21.31 -13.14
#